data_9394ea1cd4edb4ddc0c0f6545c717a8f
#
_entry.id   9394ea1cd4edb4ddc0c0f6545c717a8f
#
_cell.length_a   1.000
_cell.length_b   1.000
_cell.length_c   1.000
_cell.angle_alpha   90.00
_cell.angle_beta   90.00
_cell.angle_gamma   90.00
#
_symmetry.space_group_name_H-M   'P 1'
#
loop_
_entity.id
_entity.type
_entity.pdbx_description
1 polymer ?
#
loop_
_entity_poly.entity_id
_entity_poly.type
_entity_poly.pdbx_seq_one_letter_code
_entity_poly.pdbx_strand_id
1 'polypeptide(L)'
;LAYLWFLFSKKLGDVKIGYCARCGKAFSLARRRGVPKKFCSEECKTAAKNDKTRQLQIDIRQAYAEGDSVSEIAAVFFPKQASGVACDKVRHMLATWVELKHDVDADIAQGSGDIVKRCVAEGVFDQKYVERRMKALKKVR
;
A
#
# COMPACT_ATOMS: atom_id res chain seq x y z
N LEU A 1 21.35 -17.86 47.97
CA LEU A 1 21.43 -17.25 46.65
C LEU A 1 21.15 -18.26 45.51
N ALA A 2 21.66 -19.51 45.58
CA ALA A 2 21.44 -20.56 44.57
C ALA A 2 19.95 -20.95 44.42
N TYR A 3 19.15 -20.94 45.51
CA TYR A 3 17.73 -21.29 45.52
C TYR A 3 16.87 -20.22 44.79
N LEU A 4 17.22 -18.95 44.90
CA LEU A 4 16.57 -17.86 44.20
C LEU A 4 16.85 -17.96 42.65
N TRP A 5 18.08 -18.33 42.30
CA TRP A 5 18.44 -18.58 40.88
C TRP A 5 17.66 -19.76 40.27
N PHE A 6 17.45 -20.83 41.05
CA PHE A 6 16.69 -22.00 40.62
C PHE A 6 15.20 -21.68 40.42
N LEU A 7 14.60 -20.86 41.32
CA LEU A 7 13.22 -20.40 41.16
C LEU A 7 13.07 -19.43 39.96
N PHE A 8 14.08 -18.60 39.72
CA PHE A 8 14.11 -17.70 38.59
C PHE A 8 14.26 -18.48 37.26
N SER A 9 15.14 -19.48 37.21
CA SER A 9 15.33 -20.31 36.03
C SER A 9 14.11 -21.18 35.71
N LYS A 10 13.39 -21.69 36.71
CA LYS A 10 12.12 -22.41 36.47
C LYS A 10 11.01 -21.48 35.93
N LYS A 11 10.93 -20.25 36.39
CA LYS A 11 9.98 -19.26 35.85
C LYS A 11 10.38 -18.79 34.42
N LEU A 12 11.67 -18.65 34.15
CA LEU A 12 12.19 -18.27 32.80
C LEU A 12 12.10 -19.41 31.80
N GLY A 13 12.19 -20.68 32.21
CA GLY A 13 12.14 -21.84 31.33
C GLY A 13 10.81 -22.00 30.56
N ASP A 14 9.76 -21.35 31.02
CA ASP A 14 8.43 -21.39 30.39
C ASP A 14 8.11 -20.16 29.53
N VAL A 15 8.98 -19.15 29.51
CA VAL A 15 8.77 -17.93 28.74
C VAL A 15 9.33 -18.11 27.33
N LYS A 16 8.50 -18.40 26.38
CA LYS A 16 8.88 -18.35 24.96
C LYS A 16 9.08 -16.89 24.56
N ILE A 17 10.29 -16.57 24.12
CA ILE A 17 10.63 -15.24 23.61
C ILE A 17 10.52 -15.26 22.09
N GLY A 18 9.85 -14.29 21.52
CA GLY A 18 9.83 -14.02 20.08
C GLY A 18 10.44 -12.66 19.77
N TYR A 19 10.82 -12.47 18.52
CA TYR A 19 11.32 -11.20 18.02
C TYR A 19 10.29 -10.54 17.10
N CYS A 20 10.09 -9.25 17.29
CA CYS A 20 9.15 -8.49 16.47
C CYS A 20 9.62 -8.44 15.02
N ALA A 21 8.76 -8.87 14.10
CA ALA A 21 9.07 -8.89 12.67
C ALA A 21 9.29 -7.48 12.06
N ARG A 22 8.92 -6.41 12.79
CA ARG A 22 9.11 -5.02 12.32
C ARG A 22 10.29 -4.32 13.00
N CYS A 23 10.36 -4.35 14.33
CA CYS A 23 11.36 -3.56 15.07
C CYS A 23 12.50 -4.41 15.68
N GLY A 24 12.48 -5.72 15.52
CA GLY A 24 13.48 -6.64 16.07
C GLY A 24 13.47 -6.81 17.59
N LYS A 25 12.68 -6.04 18.33
CA LYS A 25 12.62 -6.12 19.80
C LYS A 25 12.10 -7.47 20.25
N ALA A 26 12.77 -8.06 21.26
CA ALA A 26 12.31 -9.26 21.92
C ALA A 26 11.01 -8.99 22.69
N PHE A 27 10.07 -9.93 22.69
CA PHE A 27 8.84 -9.88 23.47
C PHE A 27 8.41 -11.27 23.91
N SER A 28 7.65 -11.32 25.00
CA SER A 28 7.14 -12.59 25.53
C SER A 28 6.00 -13.12 24.64
N LEU A 29 6.15 -14.37 24.21
CA LEU A 29 5.08 -15.14 23.59
C LEU A 29 4.23 -15.75 24.70
N ALA A 30 3.18 -15.05 25.14
CA ALA A 30 2.24 -15.64 26.09
C ALA A 30 1.64 -16.93 25.53
N ARG A 31 1.50 -17.96 26.37
CA ARG A 31 0.84 -19.24 26.03
C ARG A 31 -0.65 -19.01 25.75
N ARG A 32 -0.99 -18.46 24.57
CA ARG A 32 -2.37 -18.42 24.06
C ARG A 32 -2.53 -19.50 23.01
N ARG A 33 -3.63 -20.26 23.07
CA ARG A 33 -4.03 -21.14 21.99
C ARG A 33 -4.26 -20.28 20.73
N GLY A 34 -3.54 -20.56 19.65
CA GLY A 34 -3.69 -19.83 18.39
C GLY A 34 -2.37 -19.55 17.68
N VAL A 35 -2.43 -18.74 16.64
CA VAL A 35 -1.27 -18.36 15.83
C VAL A 35 -0.30 -17.51 16.65
N PRO A 36 1.01 -17.83 16.66
CA PRO A 36 1.99 -17.09 17.45
C PRO A 36 2.06 -15.62 17.01
N LYS A 37 2.16 -14.73 17.98
CA LYS A 37 2.32 -13.29 17.71
C LYS A 37 3.60 -13.03 16.92
N LYS A 38 3.50 -12.24 15.85
CA LYS A 38 4.65 -11.81 15.02
C LYS A 38 5.17 -10.42 15.39
N PHE A 39 4.42 -9.65 16.18
CA PHE A 39 4.71 -8.26 16.54
C PHE A 39 4.65 -8.06 18.04
N CYS A 40 5.53 -7.19 18.56
CA CYS A 40 5.62 -6.88 19.99
C CYS A 40 4.41 -6.07 20.48
N SER A 41 3.83 -5.24 19.63
CA SER A 41 2.69 -4.39 19.95
C SER A 41 1.71 -4.28 18.76
N GLU A 42 0.53 -3.72 19.01
CA GLU A 42 -0.46 -3.45 17.97
C GLU A 42 0.01 -2.33 17.04
N GLU A 43 0.76 -1.34 17.55
CA GLU A 43 1.37 -0.30 16.72
C GLU A 43 2.36 -0.89 15.71
N CYS A 44 3.21 -1.84 16.12
CA CYS A 44 4.13 -2.51 15.20
C CYS A 44 3.39 -3.32 14.14
N LYS A 45 2.27 -3.95 14.49
CA LYS A 45 1.43 -4.69 13.55
C LYS A 45 0.75 -3.76 12.56
N THR A 46 0.16 -2.68 13.04
CA THR A 46 -0.51 -1.66 12.19
C THR A 46 0.49 -0.99 11.27
N ALA A 47 1.66 -0.61 11.79
CA ALA A 47 2.71 -0.01 10.98
C ALA A 47 3.25 -0.98 9.90
N ALA A 48 3.45 -2.26 10.22
CA ALA A 48 3.84 -3.26 9.23
C ALA A 48 2.77 -3.48 8.14
N LYS A 49 1.48 -3.36 8.49
CA LYS A 49 0.38 -3.38 7.52
C LYS A 49 0.41 -2.16 6.62
N ASN A 50 0.64 -0.97 7.19
CA ASN A 50 0.74 0.27 6.44
C ASN A 50 1.94 0.27 5.49
N ASP A 51 3.10 -0.24 5.94
CA ASP A 51 4.30 -0.38 5.12
C ASP A 51 4.03 -1.27 3.90
N LYS A 52 3.34 -2.41 4.07
CA LYS A 52 2.92 -3.28 2.97
C LYS A 52 1.96 -2.60 2.00
N THR A 53 0.99 -1.86 2.52
CA THR A 53 0.03 -1.13 1.68
C THR A 53 0.74 -0.05 0.88
N ARG A 54 1.67 0.67 1.51
CA ARG A 54 2.49 1.69 0.86
C ARG A 54 3.36 1.09 -0.24
N GLN A 55 4.02 -0.05 0.02
CA GLN A 55 4.83 -0.74 -0.98
C GLN A 55 3.96 -1.18 -2.17
N LEU A 56 2.81 -1.79 -1.92
CA LEU A 56 1.87 -2.17 -2.97
C LEU A 56 1.44 -0.96 -3.84
N GLN A 57 1.21 0.21 -3.22
CA GLN A 57 0.89 1.42 -3.98
C GLN A 57 2.06 1.88 -4.86
N ILE A 58 3.30 1.77 -4.37
CA ILE A 58 4.50 2.10 -5.13
C ILE A 58 4.63 1.17 -6.33
N ASP A 59 4.50 -0.13 -6.12
CA ASP A 59 4.64 -1.15 -7.16
C ASP A 59 3.58 -0.98 -8.26
N ILE A 60 2.32 -0.71 -7.89
CA ILE A 60 1.21 -0.42 -8.84
C ILE A 60 1.50 0.85 -9.66
N ARG A 61 2.00 1.90 -9.02
CA ARG A 61 2.33 3.17 -9.69
C ARG A 61 3.47 2.99 -10.68
N GLN A 62 4.48 2.21 -10.28
CA GLN A 62 5.62 1.90 -11.15
C GLN A 62 5.18 1.12 -12.37
N ALA A 63 4.42 0.03 -12.21
CA ALA A 63 3.90 -0.76 -13.32
C ALA A 63 3.07 0.10 -14.29
N TYR A 64 2.22 1.00 -13.75
CA TYR A 64 1.45 1.92 -14.58
C TYR A 64 2.33 2.93 -15.35
N ALA A 65 3.39 3.44 -14.72
CA ALA A 65 4.36 4.33 -15.37
C ALA A 65 5.17 3.62 -16.46
N GLU A 66 5.46 2.33 -16.29
CA GLU A 66 6.14 1.47 -17.28
C GLU A 66 5.27 1.13 -18.49
N GLY A 67 3.97 1.37 -18.40
CA GLY A 67 3.05 1.24 -19.55
C GLY A 67 1.99 0.16 -19.39
N ASP A 68 1.98 -0.59 -18.29
CA ASP A 68 0.99 -1.64 -18.04
C ASP A 68 -0.42 -1.05 -17.93
N SER A 69 -1.40 -1.77 -18.46
CA SER A 69 -2.82 -1.40 -18.34
C SER A 69 -3.37 -1.69 -16.93
N VAL A 70 -4.45 -1.00 -16.55
CA VAL A 70 -5.15 -1.27 -15.27
C VAL A 70 -5.55 -2.74 -15.14
N SER A 71 -5.93 -3.40 -16.22
CA SER A 71 -6.33 -4.81 -16.21
C SER A 71 -5.15 -5.77 -15.95
N GLU A 72 -4.00 -5.52 -16.56
CA GLU A 72 -2.78 -6.29 -16.35
C GLU A 72 -2.27 -6.14 -14.91
N ILE A 73 -2.18 -4.91 -14.42
CA ILE A 73 -1.82 -4.61 -13.03
C ILE A 73 -2.78 -5.31 -12.06
N ALA A 74 -4.10 -5.24 -12.32
CA ALA A 74 -5.09 -5.90 -11.47
C ALA A 74 -4.92 -7.43 -11.43
N ALA A 75 -4.61 -8.05 -12.56
CA ALA A 75 -4.38 -9.49 -12.65
C ALA A 75 -3.12 -9.92 -11.86
N VAL A 76 -2.05 -9.12 -11.90
CA VAL A 76 -0.80 -9.41 -11.20
C VAL A 76 -0.95 -9.21 -9.68
N PHE A 77 -1.47 -8.06 -9.25
CA PHE A 77 -1.49 -7.69 -7.83
C PHE A 77 -2.71 -8.22 -7.06
N PHE A 78 -3.80 -8.55 -7.75
CA PHE A 78 -5.05 -9.02 -7.14
C PHE A 78 -5.62 -10.30 -7.78
N PRO A 79 -4.81 -11.36 -7.98
CA PRO A 79 -5.22 -12.54 -8.77
C PRO A 79 -6.39 -13.32 -8.17
N LYS A 80 -6.68 -13.13 -6.88
CA LYS A 80 -7.77 -13.81 -6.16
C LYS A 80 -9.08 -13.04 -6.13
N GLN A 81 -9.12 -11.84 -6.73
CA GLN A 81 -10.30 -10.99 -6.73
C GLN A 81 -11.01 -11.05 -8.09
N ALA A 82 -12.32 -10.80 -8.08
CA ALA A 82 -13.05 -10.62 -9.33
C ALA A 82 -12.43 -9.46 -10.12
N SER A 83 -12.26 -9.64 -11.43
CA SER A 83 -11.55 -8.69 -12.30
C SER A 83 -12.04 -7.24 -12.16
N GLY A 84 -13.35 -7.02 -12.12
CA GLY A 84 -13.92 -5.67 -11.94
C GLY A 84 -13.50 -5.02 -10.62
N VAL A 85 -13.60 -5.75 -9.51
CA VAL A 85 -13.21 -5.26 -8.16
C VAL A 85 -11.71 -4.98 -8.08
N ALA A 86 -10.89 -5.81 -8.70
CA ALA A 86 -9.45 -5.62 -8.77
C ALA A 86 -9.09 -4.35 -9.56
N CYS A 87 -9.70 -4.17 -10.73
CA CYS A 87 -9.52 -2.97 -11.55
C CYS A 87 -9.94 -1.69 -10.83
N ASP A 88 -11.08 -1.70 -10.12
CA ASP A 88 -11.54 -0.53 -9.36
C ASP A 88 -10.59 -0.14 -8.23
N LYS A 89 -9.97 -1.13 -7.57
CA LYS A 89 -8.92 -0.85 -6.58
C LYS A 89 -7.69 -0.20 -7.19
N VAL A 90 -7.22 -0.71 -8.33
CA VAL A 90 -6.08 -0.14 -9.05
C VAL A 90 -6.41 1.29 -9.49
N ARG A 91 -7.57 1.53 -10.10
CA ARG A 91 -8.02 2.88 -10.49
C ARG A 91 -8.04 3.84 -9.30
N HIS A 92 -8.59 3.41 -8.16
CA HIS A 92 -8.62 4.23 -6.96
C HIS A 92 -7.21 4.59 -6.47
N MET A 93 -6.27 3.64 -6.46
CA MET A 93 -4.88 3.88 -6.05
C MET A 93 -4.17 4.84 -7.00
N LEU A 94 -4.39 4.72 -8.31
CA LEU A 94 -3.84 5.62 -9.31
C LEU A 94 -4.47 7.01 -9.24
N ALA A 95 -5.78 7.11 -9.05
CA ALA A 95 -6.49 8.40 -8.93
C ALA A 95 -6.05 9.21 -7.69
N THR A 96 -5.51 8.57 -6.66
CA THR A 96 -4.93 9.24 -5.49
C THR A 96 -3.46 9.62 -5.66
N TRP A 97 -2.81 9.23 -6.74
CA TRP A 97 -1.40 9.48 -6.99
C TRP A 97 -1.18 10.94 -7.42
N VAL A 98 -0.40 11.69 -6.62
CA VAL A 98 -0.20 13.13 -6.80
C VAL A 98 0.63 13.42 -8.05
N GLU A 99 1.69 12.66 -8.28
CA GLU A 99 2.58 12.83 -9.43
C GLU A 99 1.81 12.59 -10.74
N LEU A 100 0.95 11.57 -10.82
CA LEU A 100 0.11 11.35 -12.00
C LEU A 100 -0.84 12.52 -12.27
N LYS A 101 -1.35 13.19 -11.22
CA LYS A 101 -2.16 14.40 -11.39
C LYS A 101 -1.34 15.56 -11.93
N HIS A 102 -0.09 15.70 -11.50
CA HIS A 102 0.82 16.70 -12.06
C HIS A 102 1.17 16.42 -13.51
N ASP A 103 1.39 15.14 -13.87
CA ASP A 103 1.64 14.73 -15.25
C ASP A 103 0.43 15.01 -16.16
N VAL A 104 -0.78 14.75 -15.67
CA VAL A 104 -2.03 15.10 -16.36
C VAL A 104 -2.16 16.62 -16.54
N ASP A 105 -1.85 17.41 -15.53
CA ASP A 105 -1.89 18.88 -15.61
C ASP A 105 -0.84 19.41 -16.61
N ALA A 106 0.36 18.84 -16.62
CA ALA A 106 1.42 19.17 -17.54
C ALA A 106 1.04 18.82 -18.98
N ASP A 107 0.45 17.64 -19.20
CA ASP A 107 -0.02 17.16 -20.50
C ASP A 107 -1.15 18.05 -21.06
N ILE A 108 -2.07 18.51 -20.19
CA ILE A 108 -3.11 19.50 -20.56
C ILE A 108 -2.46 20.84 -20.94
N ALA A 109 -1.44 21.27 -20.22
CA ALA A 109 -0.78 22.56 -20.46
C ALA A 109 0.03 22.57 -21.76
N GLN A 110 0.65 21.43 -22.10
CA GLN A 110 1.41 21.21 -23.33
C GLN A 110 0.52 20.95 -24.56
N GLY A 111 -0.71 20.46 -24.32
CA GLY A 111 -1.68 20.17 -25.37
C GLY A 111 -1.45 18.83 -26.10
N SER A 112 -0.55 17.96 -25.60
CA SER A 112 -0.34 16.63 -26.19
C SER A 112 -1.54 15.72 -25.98
N GLY A 113 -2.07 15.71 -24.77
CA GLY A 113 -3.27 14.97 -24.39
C GLY A 113 -3.11 13.45 -24.33
N ASP A 114 -1.90 12.91 -24.42
CA ASP A 114 -1.67 11.47 -24.51
C ASP A 114 -1.85 10.77 -23.13
N ILE A 115 -1.32 11.36 -22.07
CA ILE A 115 -1.50 10.88 -20.69
C ILE A 115 -2.97 11.01 -20.30
N VAL A 116 -3.60 12.13 -20.65
CA VAL A 116 -5.03 12.38 -20.41
C VAL A 116 -5.89 11.32 -21.09
N LYS A 117 -5.67 11.07 -22.38
CA LYS A 117 -6.42 10.06 -23.15
C LYS A 117 -6.31 8.67 -22.53
N ARG A 118 -5.09 8.27 -22.13
CA ARG A 118 -4.85 6.99 -21.47
C ARG A 118 -5.60 6.90 -20.13
N CYS A 119 -5.47 7.89 -19.27
CA CYS A 119 -6.13 7.92 -17.95
C CYS A 119 -7.67 7.88 -18.07
N VAL A 120 -8.24 8.54 -19.09
CA VAL A 120 -9.69 8.52 -19.35
C VAL A 120 -10.12 7.17 -19.92
N ALA A 121 -9.40 6.63 -20.91
CA ALA A 121 -9.70 5.34 -21.51
C ALA A 121 -9.67 4.19 -20.50
N GLU A 122 -8.75 4.23 -19.55
CA GLU A 122 -8.64 3.23 -18.49
C GLU A 122 -9.52 3.51 -17.26
N GLY A 123 -10.25 4.63 -17.27
CA GLY A 123 -11.17 5.02 -16.21
C GLY A 123 -10.49 5.42 -14.89
N VAL A 124 -9.22 5.82 -14.93
CA VAL A 124 -8.49 6.37 -13.77
C VAL A 124 -9.04 7.74 -13.39
N PHE A 125 -9.30 8.59 -14.38
CA PHE A 125 -10.00 9.86 -14.24
C PHE A 125 -11.23 9.91 -15.15
N ASP A 126 -12.32 10.52 -14.67
CA ASP A 126 -13.49 10.77 -15.48
C ASP A 126 -13.31 12.02 -16.37
N GLN A 127 -14.08 12.10 -17.45
CA GLN A 127 -14.08 13.23 -18.38
C GLN A 127 -14.35 14.56 -17.65
N LYS A 128 -15.24 14.56 -16.64
CA LYS A 128 -15.59 15.75 -15.86
C LYS A 128 -14.43 16.26 -15.02
N TYR A 129 -13.57 15.35 -14.52
CA TYR A 129 -12.34 15.73 -13.81
C TYR A 129 -11.41 16.48 -14.76
N VAL A 130 -11.15 15.93 -15.94
CA VAL A 130 -10.28 16.55 -16.94
C VAL A 130 -10.79 17.93 -17.36
N GLU A 131 -12.08 18.06 -17.65
CA GLU A 131 -12.69 19.35 -18.01
C GLU A 131 -12.54 20.40 -16.91
N ARG A 132 -12.73 20.01 -15.64
CA ARG A 132 -12.51 20.90 -14.49
C ARG A 132 -11.06 21.36 -14.38
N ARG A 133 -10.08 20.45 -14.61
CA ARG A 133 -8.67 20.79 -14.59
C ARG A 133 -8.31 21.74 -15.76
N MET A 134 -8.79 21.47 -16.97
CA MET A 134 -8.61 22.36 -18.12
C MET A 134 -9.15 23.78 -17.86
N LYS A 135 -10.33 23.89 -17.26
CA LYS A 135 -10.91 25.20 -16.88
C LYS A 135 -10.07 25.91 -15.81
N ALA A 136 -9.56 25.17 -14.82
CA ALA A 136 -8.72 25.73 -13.77
C ALA A 136 -7.40 26.25 -14.31
N LEU A 137 -6.72 25.50 -15.16
CA LEU A 137 -5.44 25.89 -15.76
C LEU A 137 -5.56 27.10 -16.71
N LYS A 138 -6.70 27.25 -17.40
CA LYS A 138 -6.97 28.43 -18.23
C LYS A 138 -7.17 29.73 -17.45
N LYS A 139 -7.60 29.64 -16.18
CA LYS A 139 -7.78 30.83 -15.31
C LYS A 139 -6.47 31.37 -14.73
N VAL A 140 -5.41 30.56 -14.74
CA VAL A 140 -4.10 30.92 -14.17
C VAL A 140 -3.18 31.55 -15.20
N ARG A 141 -3.52 31.47 -16.48
CA ARG A 141 -2.88 32.17 -17.60
C ARG A 141 -3.54 33.51 -17.87
#